data_6996cfb015862410c428b1a89d03fc12
#
_entry.id   6996cfb015862410c428b1a89d03fc12
#
_cell.length_a   1.000
_cell.length_b   1.000
_cell.length_c   1.000
_cell.angle_alpha   90.00
_cell.angle_beta   90.00
_cell.angle_gamma   90.00
#
_symmetry.space_group_name_H-M   'P 1'
#
loop_
_entity.id
_entity.type
_entity.pdbx_description
1 polymer ?
#
loop_
_entity_poly.entity_id
_entity_poly.type
_entity_poly.pdbx_seq_one_letter_code
_entity_poly.pdbx_strand_id
1 'polypeptide(L)'
;MIDASDETSSGHWLPPKWQHPTRFDLPTGHHLRPVRCSDVDLHLRAVLESQERLRSIYGRAWDWPPRTLTVEHDREYLVRREADTEQHRSFTYALFDLGETELIGCVDVDPAPDADGSAAVSWWVVDWLVDSPVERALDGLIPAWIGSDWPVSARRGPTPRPNGR
;
A
#
# COMPACT_ATOMS: atom_id res chain seq x y z
N MET A 1 -38.75 -1.94 -26.94
CA MET A 1 -37.46 -2.67 -26.91
C MET A 1 -36.42 -1.77 -26.32
N ILE A 2 -36.13 -2.00 -25.09
CA ILE A 2 -35.25 -1.14 -24.32
C ILE A 2 -33.88 -1.77 -24.42
N ASP A 3 -33.01 -1.08 -25.04
CA ASP A 3 -31.60 -1.37 -24.90
C ASP A 3 -31.14 -0.83 -23.56
N ALA A 4 -31.15 -1.69 -22.60
CA ALA A 4 -30.46 -1.47 -21.35
C ALA A 4 -29.06 -1.95 -21.55
N SER A 5 -28.13 -1.06 -21.50
CA SER A 5 -26.77 -1.37 -21.15
C SER A 5 -25.80 -0.64 -22.03
N ASP A 6 -25.71 0.61 -21.75
CA ASP A 6 -24.42 1.22 -21.71
C ASP A 6 -24.10 1.53 -20.23
N GLU A 7 -23.95 0.48 -19.46
CA GLU A 7 -23.13 0.59 -18.27
C GLU A 7 -21.70 0.77 -18.77
N THR A 8 -21.38 1.99 -19.10
CA THR A 8 -20.02 2.45 -19.21
C THR A 8 -19.30 1.93 -17.98
N SER A 9 -18.43 0.99 -18.22
CA SER A 9 -17.44 0.50 -17.28
C SER A 9 -16.65 1.69 -16.77
N SER A 10 -17.21 2.38 -15.80
CA SER A 10 -16.58 3.53 -15.18
C SER A 10 -15.42 3.04 -14.33
N GLY A 11 -14.22 3.08 -14.90
CA GLY A 11 -12.98 3.28 -14.16
C GLY A 11 -12.58 2.30 -13.07
N HIS A 12 -13.27 1.20 -12.89
CA HIS A 12 -12.90 0.19 -11.89
C HIS A 12 -11.84 -0.75 -12.47
N TRP A 13 -10.63 -0.66 -11.94
CA TRP A 13 -9.53 -1.53 -12.34
C TRP A 13 -9.61 -2.94 -11.74
N LEU A 14 -10.54 -3.15 -10.79
CA LEU A 14 -10.79 -4.42 -10.11
C LEU A 14 -12.21 -4.89 -10.34
N PRO A 15 -12.47 -6.22 -10.33
CA PRO A 15 -13.84 -6.74 -10.42
C PRO A 15 -14.71 -6.20 -9.27
N PRO A 16 -15.96 -5.78 -9.55
CA PRO A 16 -16.79 -5.08 -8.55
C PRO A 16 -17.18 -5.94 -7.34
N LYS A 17 -17.15 -7.26 -7.47
CA LYS A 17 -17.49 -8.19 -6.38
C LYS A 17 -16.27 -8.74 -5.65
N TRP A 18 -15.07 -8.41 -6.10
CA TRP A 18 -13.86 -8.87 -5.45
C TRP A 18 -13.69 -8.14 -4.11
N GLN A 19 -13.26 -8.89 -3.09
CA GLN A 19 -12.99 -8.36 -1.76
C GLN A 19 -11.49 -8.40 -1.52
N HIS A 20 -10.91 -7.26 -1.13
CA HIS A 20 -9.50 -7.19 -0.80
C HIS A 20 -9.19 -8.00 0.46
N PRO A 21 -8.01 -8.63 0.56
CA PRO A 21 -7.58 -9.30 1.76
C PRO A 21 -7.54 -8.33 2.95
N THR A 22 -8.02 -8.79 4.10
CA THR A 22 -8.01 -8.00 5.34
C THR A 22 -6.83 -8.34 6.24
N ARG A 23 -6.11 -9.41 5.93
CA ARG A 23 -4.92 -9.85 6.65
C ARG A 23 -4.07 -10.78 5.79
N PHE A 24 -2.77 -10.67 5.94
CA PHE A 24 -1.80 -11.60 5.37
C PHE A 24 -0.69 -11.85 6.40
N ASP A 25 -0.62 -13.09 6.89
CA ASP A 25 0.39 -13.52 7.87
C ASP A 25 1.68 -13.96 7.17
N LEU A 26 2.82 -13.45 7.65
CA LEU A 26 4.13 -13.85 7.16
C LEU A 26 4.72 -14.95 8.05
N PRO A 27 5.54 -15.85 7.47
CA PRO A 27 6.24 -16.88 8.27
C PRO A 27 7.18 -16.31 9.34
N THR A 28 7.55 -15.04 9.22
CA THR A 28 8.42 -14.34 10.18
C THR A 28 7.72 -13.94 11.48
N GLY A 29 6.41 -14.17 11.61
CA GLY A 29 5.59 -13.72 12.74
C GLY A 29 5.01 -12.33 12.59
N HIS A 30 5.29 -11.65 11.48
CA HIS A 30 4.70 -10.36 11.13
C HIS A 30 3.43 -10.56 10.34
N HIS A 31 2.60 -9.51 10.24
CA HIS A 31 1.41 -9.54 9.38
C HIS A 31 1.13 -8.21 8.72
N LEU A 32 0.45 -8.29 7.60
CA LEU A 32 -0.10 -7.14 6.88
C LEU A 32 -1.60 -7.04 7.16
N ARG A 33 -2.09 -5.85 7.33
CA ARG A 33 -3.51 -5.50 7.25
C ARG A 33 -3.70 -4.11 6.67
N PRO A 34 -4.88 -3.79 6.13
CA PRO A 34 -5.13 -2.43 5.65
C PRO A 34 -4.86 -1.39 6.74
N VAL A 35 -4.20 -0.32 6.35
CA VAL A 35 -3.90 0.80 7.26
C VAL A 35 -5.19 1.49 7.70
N ARG A 36 -5.19 2.01 8.91
CA ARG A 36 -6.28 2.80 9.50
C ARG A 36 -5.76 4.14 9.97
N CYS A 37 -6.63 5.13 10.04
CA CYS A 37 -6.25 6.43 10.60
C CYS A 37 -5.79 6.32 12.06
N SER A 38 -6.29 5.34 12.83
CA SER A 38 -5.86 5.06 14.19
C SER A 38 -4.42 4.54 14.31
N ASP A 39 -3.78 4.17 13.20
CA ASP A 39 -2.38 3.73 13.19
C ASP A 39 -1.37 4.90 13.21
N VAL A 40 -1.84 6.13 13.28
CA VAL A 40 -1.02 7.34 13.07
C VAL A 40 0.22 7.39 13.95
N ASP A 41 0.14 7.04 15.22
CA ASP A 41 1.29 7.12 16.12
C ASP A 41 2.41 6.15 15.73
N LEU A 42 2.06 4.93 15.39
CA LEU A 42 3.01 3.92 14.94
C LEU A 42 3.54 4.21 13.53
N HIS A 43 2.66 4.66 12.63
CA HIS A 43 3.02 5.01 11.26
C HIS A 43 3.96 6.20 11.23
N LEU A 44 3.64 7.28 11.95
CA LEU A 44 4.47 8.47 12.03
C LEU A 44 5.87 8.15 12.54
N ARG A 45 5.97 7.35 13.60
CA ARG A 45 7.26 6.89 14.13
C ARG A 45 8.07 6.16 13.07
N ALA A 46 7.48 5.18 12.41
CA ALA A 46 8.15 4.40 11.37
C ALA A 46 8.63 5.27 10.21
N VAL A 47 7.81 6.22 9.77
CA VAL A 47 8.17 7.14 8.68
C VAL A 47 9.29 8.09 9.10
N LEU A 48 9.21 8.67 10.30
CA LEU A 48 10.26 9.60 10.79
C LEU A 48 11.61 8.91 10.96
N GLU A 49 11.62 7.67 11.43
CA GLU A 49 12.85 6.87 11.57
C GLU A 49 13.52 6.57 10.23
N SER A 50 12.79 6.63 9.13
CA SER A 50 13.24 6.23 7.79
C SER A 50 13.03 7.32 6.73
N GLN A 51 12.76 8.54 7.15
CA GLN A 51 12.25 9.63 6.31
C GLN A 51 13.14 9.92 5.10
N GLU A 52 14.43 10.02 5.30
CA GLU A 52 15.37 10.36 4.22
C GLU A 52 15.40 9.28 3.14
N ARG A 53 15.48 8.02 3.54
CA ARG A 53 15.48 6.90 2.60
C ARG A 53 14.14 6.75 1.90
N LEU A 54 13.03 6.88 2.64
CA LEU A 54 11.69 6.84 2.04
C LEU A 54 11.49 7.96 1.03
N ARG A 55 11.99 9.16 1.32
CA ARG A 55 11.93 10.26 0.37
C ARG A 55 12.78 10.00 -0.89
N SER A 56 13.91 9.32 -0.76
CA SER A 56 14.70 8.91 -1.92
C SER A 56 13.98 7.90 -2.81
N ILE A 57 13.15 7.04 -2.23
CA ILE A 57 12.39 6.02 -2.96
C ILE A 57 11.11 6.60 -3.57
N TYR A 58 10.33 7.34 -2.78
CA TYR A 58 8.97 7.75 -3.11
C TYR A 58 8.80 9.22 -3.45
N GLY A 59 9.81 10.04 -3.17
CA GLY A 59 9.69 11.48 -3.34
C GLY A 59 9.37 11.87 -4.78
N ARG A 60 9.95 11.19 -5.76
CA ARG A 60 9.72 11.47 -7.17
C ARG A 60 8.32 11.07 -7.64
N ALA A 61 7.83 9.92 -7.20
CA ALA A 61 6.54 9.40 -7.63
C ALA A 61 5.37 10.03 -6.86
N TRP A 62 5.54 10.27 -5.56
CA TRP A 62 4.45 10.64 -4.67
C TRP A 62 4.66 11.95 -3.91
N ASP A 63 5.83 12.59 -4.03
CA ASP A 63 6.24 13.70 -3.16
C ASP A 63 6.06 13.36 -1.67
N TRP A 64 6.44 12.15 -1.30
CA TRP A 64 6.23 11.58 0.02
C TRP A 64 7.50 10.88 0.53
N PRO A 65 7.76 10.88 1.82
CA PRO A 65 7.13 11.70 2.85
C PRO A 65 7.52 13.18 2.73
N PRO A 66 6.68 14.10 3.22
CA PRO A 66 7.05 15.51 3.23
C PRO A 66 8.28 15.74 4.13
N ARG A 67 9.06 16.77 3.84
CA ARG A 67 10.28 17.08 4.62
C ARG A 67 9.96 17.43 6.06
N THR A 68 8.83 18.10 6.29
CA THR A 68 8.28 18.38 7.61
C THR A 68 7.01 17.58 7.78
N LEU A 69 7.10 16.46 8.49
CA LEU A 69 5.97 15.59 8.74
C LEU A 69 5.46 15.81 10.16
N THR A 70 4.21 16.24 10.28
CA THR A 70 3.50 16.39 11.54
C THR A 70 2.49 15.27 11.73
N VAL A 71 2.03 15.10 12.97
CA VAL A 71 0.98 14.11 13.27
C VAL A 71 -0.31 14.41 12.51
N GLU A 72 -0.65 15.68 12.32
CA GLU A 72 -1.82 16.11 11.57
C GLU A 72 -1.73 15.71 10.09
N HIS A 73 -0.59 16.00 9.47
CA HIS A 73 -0.34 15.62 8.08
C HIS A 73 -0.38 14.11 7.88
N ASP A 74 0.23 13.37 8.80
CA ASP A 74 0.25 11.91 8.70
C ASP A 74 -1.14 11.31 8.92
N ARG A 75 -1.93 11.87 9.84
CA ARG A 75 -3.32 11.46 10.04
C ARG A 75 -4.16 11.71 8.78
N GLU A 76 -4.04 12.86 8.15
CA GLU A 76 -4.72 13.18 6.90
C GLU A 76 -4.32 12.21 5.78
N TYR A 77 -3.05 11.87 5.70
CA TYR A 77 -2.55 10.86 4.76
C TYR A 77 -3.22 9.51 5.01
N LEU A 78 -3.25 9.05 6.26
CA LEU A 78 -3.86 7.76 6.60
C LEU A 78 -5.37 7.74 6.38
N VAL A 79 -6.07 8.82 6.67
CA VAL A 79 -7.51 8.96 6.36
C VAL A 79 -7.76 8.75 4.87
N ARG A 80 -6.95 9.37 4.02
CA ARG A 80 -7.07 9.16 2.56
C ARG A 80 -6.75 7.74 2.15
N ARG A 81 -5.70 7.14 2.70
CA ARG A 81 -5.32 5.76 2.39
C ARG A 81 -6.38 4.75 2.82
N GLU A 82 -6.96 4.94 3.99
CA GLU A 82 -8.07 4.12 4.48
C GLU A 82 -9.29 4.21 3.54
N ALA A 83 -9.69 5.43 3.18
CA ALA A 83 -10.79 5.66 2.26
C ALA A 83 -10.53 5.08 0.86
N ASP A 84 -9.31 5.22 0.34
CA ASP A 84 -8.93 4.66 -0.95
C ASP A 84 -9.02 3.12 -0.95
N THR A 85 -8.61 2.49 0.14
CA THR A 85 -8.71 1.04 0.30
C THR A 85 -10.18 0.59 0.34
N GLU A 86 -11.01 1.25 1.14
CA GLU A 86 -12.45 0.94 1.23
C GLU A 86 -13.15 1.09 -0.12
N GLN A 87 -12.74 2.04 -0.93
CA GLN A 87 -13.34 2.33 -2.24
C GLN A 87 -12.61 1.62 -3.39
N HIS A 88 -11.64 0.78 -3.09
CA HIS A 88 -10.83 0.04 -4.08
C HIS A 88 -10.15 0.92 -5.13
N ARG A 89 -9.76 2.15 -4.76
CA ARG A 89 -8.98 3.03 -5.64
C ARG A 89 -7.49 2.70 -5.62
N SER A 90 -6.98 2.46 -4.44
CA SER A 90 -5.61 1.98 -4.18
C SER A 90 -5.56 1.40 -2.77
N PHE A 91 -4.51 0.64 -2.48
CA PHE A 91 -4.43 -0.09 -1.21
C PHE A 91 -3.12 0.21 -0.52
N THR A 92 -3.20 0.46 0.78
CA THR A 92 -2.04 0.57 1.66
C THR A 92 -2.20 -0.40 2.82
N TYR A 93 -1.29 -1.35 2.91
CA TYR A 93 -1.22 -2.33 3.99
C TYR A 93 -0.07 -1.97 4.92
N ALA A 94 -0.35 -1.91 6.19
CA ALA A 94 0.68 -1.74 7.21
C ALA A 94 1.24 -3.08 7.64
N LEU A 95 2.55 -3.15 7.82
CA LEU A 95 3.27 -4.33 8.30
C LEU A 95 3.54 -4.17 9.79
N PHE A 96 3.04 -5.12 10.57
CA PHE A 96 3.13 -5.10 12.04
C PHE A 96 3.86 -6.32 12.59
N ASP A 97 4.40 -6.16 13.79
CA ASP A 97 4.75 -7.29 14.66
C ASP A 97 3.47 -8.00 15.15
N LEU A 98 3.62 -9.14 15.80
CA LEU A 98 2.50 -9.98 16.20
C LEU A 98 1.45 -9.24 17.05
N GLY A 99 1.90 -8.44 18.00
CA GLY A 99 1.03 -7.70 18.92
C GLY A 99 0.60 -6.32 18.44
N GLU A 100 0.98 -5.94 17.23
CA GLU A 100 0.76 -4.60 16.67
C GLU A 100 1.30 -3.47 17.57
N THR A 101 2.44 -3.72 18.21
CA THR A 101 3.15 -2.73 19.02
C THR A 101 4.07 -1.85 18.20
N GLU A 102 4.49 -2.33 17.02
CA GLU A 102 5.33 -1.60 16.08
C GLU A 102 4.80 -1.77 14.65
N LEU A 103 4.71 -0.68 13.93
CA LEU A 103 4.56 -0.67 12.49
C LEU A 103 5.96 -0.56 11.88
N ILE A 104 6.34 -1.56 11.11
CA ILE A 104 7.71 -1.70 10.59
C ILE A 104 7.84 -1.54 9.09
N GLY A 105 6.75 -1.24 8.40
CA GLY A 105 6.74 -1.01 6.96
C GLY A 105 5.34 -0.92 6.40
N CYS A 106 5.27 -0.74 5.09
CA CYS A 106 4.00 -0.74 4.35
C CYS A 106 4.16 -1.42 2.99
N VAL A 107 3.05 -1.94 2.49
CA VAL A 107 2.90 -2.43 1.11
C VAL A 107 1.80 -1.60 0.45
N ASP A 108 2.12 -1.03 -0.71
CA ASP A 108 1.17 -0.26 -1.51
C ASP A 108 0.85 -1.01 -2.81
N VAL A 109 -0.43 -1.09 -3.13
CA VAL A 109 -0.95 -1.70 -4.35
C VAL A 109 -1.79 -0.67 -5.08
N ASP A 110 -1.28 -0.17 -6.18
CA ASP A 110 -1.90 0.89 -6.98
C ASP A 110 -2.23 0.39 -8.39
N PRO A 111 -3.25 0.95 -9.06
CA PRO A 111 -3.47 0.64 -10.46
C PRO A 111 -2.25 1.06 -11.30
N ALA A 112 -1.83 0.20 -12.23
CA ALA A 112 -0.75 0.53 -13.14
C ALA A 112 -1.24 1.49 -14.24
N PRO A 113 -0.38 2.41 -14.73
CA PRO A 113 -0.80 3.43 -15.70
C PRO A 113 -1.31 2.86 -17.03
N ASP A 114 -0.85 1.70 -17.42
CA ASP A 114 -1.09 1.08 -18.74
C ASP A 114 -2.40 0.30 -18.82
N ALA A 115 -3.19 0.24 -17.75
CA ALA A 115 -4.53 -0.38 -17.73
C ALA A 115 -4.59 -1.80 -18.33
N ASP A 116 -3.50 -2.56 -18.23
CA ASP A 116 -3.39 -3.93 -18.79
C ASP A 116 -3.76 -5.02 -17.77
N GLY A 117 -4.41 -4.66 -16.67
CA GLY A 117 -4.75 -5.59 -15.58
C GLY A 117 -3.58 -5.84 -14.62
N SER A 118 -2.53 -5.04 -14.68
CA SER A 118 -1.44 -5.09 -13.72
C SER A 118 -1.59 -4.04 -12.62
N ALA A 119 -0.96 -4.31 -11.49
CA ALA A 119 -0.84 -3.38 -10.36
C ALA A 119 0.61 -2.98 -10.16
N ALA A 120 0.82 -1.72 -9.79
CA ALA A 120 2.10 -1.26 -9.29
C ALA A 120 2.18 -1.58 -7.80
N VAL A 121 3.12 -2.43 -7.42
CA VAL A 121 3.27 -2.91 -6.05
C VAL A 121 4.61 -2.46 -5.52
N SER A 122 4.61 -1.75 -4.41
CA SER A 122 5.83 -1.33 -3.73
C SER A 122 5.74 -1.60 -2.24
N TRP A 123 6.87 -1.79 -1.61
CA TRP A 123 6.94 -1.99 -0.17
C TRP A 123 8.22 -1.41 0.39
N TRP A 124 8.17 -1.07 1.64
CA TRP A 124 9.31 -0.58 2.40
C TRP A 124 9.27 -1.11 3.82
N VAL A 125 10.42 -1.21 4.42
CA VAL A 125 10.62 -1.46 5.84
C VAL A 125 11.38 -0.30 6.46
N VAL A 126 11.28 -0.15 7.79
CA VAL A 126 12.07 0.83 8.53
C VAL A 126 13.57 0.59 8.35
N ASP A 127 14.38 1.63 8.50
CA ASP A 127 15.80 1.59 8.18
C ASP A 127 16.57 0.47 8.89
N TRP A 128 16.23 0.19 10.14
CA TRP A 128 16.91 -0.87 10.91
C TRP A 128 16.55 -2.29 10.46
N LEU A 129 15.58 -2.46 9.58
CA LEU A 129 15.23 -3.74 8.95
C LEU A 129 15.72 -3.87 7.51
N VAL A 130 16.39 -2.87 6.95
CA VAL A 130 17.00 -2.98 5.62
C VAL A 130 18.04 -4.10 5.62
N ASP A 131 17.99 -4.94 4.58
CA ASP A 131 18.83 -6.14 4.43
C ASP A 131 18.59 -7.22 5.51
N SER A 132 17.51 -7.11 6.28
CA SER A 132 17.11 -8.12 7.25
C SER A 132 16.43 -9.32 6.57
N PRO A 133 16.31 -10.46 7.29
CA PRO A 133 15.51 -11.60 6.81
C PRO A 133 14.05 -11.22 6.52
N VAL A 134 13.47 -10.28 7.25
CA VAL A 134 12.10 -9.80 7.04
C VAL A 134 11.97 -9.10 5.68
N GLU A 135 12.86 -8.17 5.38
CA GLU A 135 12.83 -7.47 4.08
C GLU A 135 13.05 -8.44 2.93
N ARG A 136 14.00 -9.35 3.06
CA ARG A 136 14.26 -10.38 2.02
C ARG A 136 13.07 -11.31 1.82
N ALA A 137 12.35 -11.64 2.90
CA ALA A 137 11.15 -12.45 2.81
C ALA A 137 10.05 -11.75 2.00
N LEU A 138 9.89 -10.44 2.17
CA LEU A 138 8.91 -9.66 1.42
C LEU A 138 9.15 -9.71 -0.09
N ASP A 139 10.38 -9.75 -0.54
CA ASP A 139 10.72 -9.79 -1.97
C ASP A 139 10.14 -11.01 -2.69
N GLY A 140 9.98 -12.13 -2.00
CA GLY A 140 9.34 -13.32 -2.52
C GLY A 140 7.84 -13.42 -2.17
N LEU A 141 7.49 -13.06 -0.95
CA LEU A 141 6.13 -13.24 -0.41
C LEU A 141 5.12 -12.28 -1.02
N ILE A 142 5.49 -11.01 -1.24
CA ILE A 142 4.54 -10.02 -1.76
C ILE A 142 4.12 -10.34 -3.19
N PRO A 143 5.04 -10.59 -4.14
CA PRO A 143 4.61 -11.00 -5.49
C PRO A 143 3.78 -12.28 -5.50
N ALA A 144 4.11 -13.26 -4.66
CA ALA A 144 3.36 -14.52 -4.56
C ALA A 144 1.94 -14.28 -4.01
N TRP A 145 1.79 -13.43 -3.00
CA TRP A 145 0.51 -13.05 -2.43
C TRP A 145 -0.39 -12.32 -3.45
N ILE A 146 0.18 -11.37 -4.19
CA ILE A 146 -0.57 -10.70 -5.26
C ILE A 146 -0.99 -11.71 -6.34
N GLY A 147 -0.11 -12.60 -6.74
CA GLY A 147 -0.42 -13.62 -7.76
C GLY A 147 -1.49 -14.62 -7.33
N SER A 148 -1.61 -14.92 -6.03
CA SER A 148 -2.59 -15.91 -5.54
C SER A 148 -3.93 -15.29 -5.12
N ASP A 149 -3.92 -14.12 -4.49
CA ASP A 149 -5.10 -13.57 -3.80
C ASP A 149 -5.73 -12.36 -4.52
N TRP A 150 -5.02 -11.78 -5.49
CA TRP A 150 -5.46 -10.58 -6.20
C TRP A 150 -5.76 -10.89 -7.66
N PRO A 151 -6.76 -10.24 -8.25
CA PRO A 151 -7.12 -10.46 -9.67
C PRO A 151 -6.27 -9.63 -10.64
N VAL A 152 -5.01 -9.38 -10.28
CA VAL A 152 -4.06 -8.55 -11.03
C VAL A 152 -2.68 -9.21 -11.03
N SER A 153 -1.84 -8.81 -11.98
CA SER A 153 -0.41 -9.15 -11.96
C SER A 153 0.39 -8.00 -11.34
N ALA A 154 1.45 -8.35 -10.59
CA ALA A 154 2.27 -7.36 -9.91
C ALA A 154 3.39 -6.84 -10.82
N ARG A 155 3.56 -5.52 -10.87
CA ARG A 155 4.78 -4.84 -11.30
C ARG A 155 5.40 -4.16 -10.11
N ARG A 156 6.68 -4.39 -9.85
CA ARG A 156 7.36 -3.79 -8.72
C ARG A 156 7.68 -2.31 -8.97
N GLY A 157 7.41 -1.50 -7.99
CA GLY A 157 7.79 -0.10 -7.91
C GLY A 157 6.62 0.85 -7.79
N PRO A 158 6.86 2.03 -7.21
CA PRO A 158 5.84 3.05 -7.12
C PRO A 158 5.57 3.67 -8.50
N THR A 159 4.31 4.00 -8.76
CA THR A 159 3.89 4.78 -9.92
C THR A 159 3.21 6.07 -9.46
N PRO A 160 3.21 7.14 -10.26
CA PRO A 160 2.45 8.34 -9.94
C PRO A 160 0.98 8.01 -9.69
N ARG A 161 0.42 8.54 -8.62
CA ARG A 161 -1.00 8.38 -8.29
C ARG A 161 -1.84 9.43 -9.01
N PRO A 162 -3.07 9.09 -9.46
CA PRO A 162 -3.88 10.01 -10.29
C PRO A 162 -4.15 11.37 -9.66
N ASN A 163 -4.18 11.46 -8.35
CA ASN A 163 -4.45 12.69 -7.61
C ASN A 163 -3.20 13.28 -6.94
N GLY A 164 -2.01 12.85 -7.35
CA GLY A 164 -0.73 13.50 -7.04
C GLY A 164 -0.30 13.55 -5.57
N ARG A 165 -0.96 12.84 -4.66
CA ARG A 165 -0.59 12.93 -3.23
C ARG A 165 -1.00 11.68 -2.47
#